data_7931fcf80f1f2a8c558e7100eff0c1fa
#
_entry.id   7931fcf80f1f2a8c558e7100eff0c1fa
#
_cell.length_a   1.000
_cell.length_b   1.000
_cell.length_c   1.000
_cell.angle_alpha   90.00
_cell.angle_beta   90.00
_cell.angle_gamma   90.00
#
_symmetry.space_group_name_H-M   'P 1'
#
loop_
_entity.id
_entity.type
_entity.pdbx_description
1 polymer ?
#
loop_
_entity_poly.entity_id
_entity_poly.type
_entity_poly.pdbx_seq_one_letter_code
_entity_poly.pdbx_strand_id
1 'polypeptide(L)'
;MEILKSAQIDAYIVISSVYCSLLSLEKIKEFVSQFDNRPVISASIDLGLENSYAVINDCRQSYFDVIKHLKKEHGCKKIAFISANSTGSPEALERFESFKEALKKNKLKFYDDLVFEGGFVSENAEADILKKIKSKDDLNFDAIVSASDLMLVGAIRAFNKLGISIPEDILAVGFDDAVFSSLSSPKFSTINQNIVGQGEKCAEIALRVLNGEKVEHIVTSKLYPVFRQSCKCISMSDTSMIYKDADGKICKEETLKGNLLELYMNEILEKHKSASLLDLVKAANTLKQLYFNLNYLVDVAMLEDLALCLYNEPIYMNKHENPNIPKMVELLMYSTRKNDCKVYKPEIVFNYHRNICPMNSIREEHGAYILYPIFSGEANYGYFICKPRKKNFDAYTVNLKILISAFSSAIEYTNNLVQKEQLSNANLHLTETNNNLYMQSKTDELTKLLNRRGFMEIGQRTIDIVQEMGNSCLVFFADLDGLKVINDTYGHEMGDKALKLQAEVLKKVFRASDIVGRLSGDEFGIVASSMTLEYVDLVREKVRNMNREISLQYELPFTISISLGAVNLQTSSVLTKLLTEADKVLYEEKRKKHADQNNANSNA
;
A
#
# COMPACT_ATOMS: atom_id res chain seq x y z
N MET A 1 10.66 5.47 -15.32
CA MET A 1 11.75 5.92 -16.21
C MET A 1 12.00 4.97 -17.35
N GLU A 2 12.21 3.68 -17.11
CA GLU A 2 12.53 2.75 -18.20
C GLU A 2 11.40 2.54 -19.22
N ILE A 3 10.13 2.63 -18.81
CA ILE A 3 9.00 2.65 -19.77
C ILE A 3 9.13 3.81 -20.74
N LEU A 4 9.59 4.97 -20.26
CA LEU A 4 9.80 6.16 -21.08
C LEU A 4 11.00 6.04 -22.03
N LYS A 5 11.91 5.08 -21.79
CA LYS A 5 13.03 4.76 -22.71
C LYS A 5 12.68 3.71 -23.75
N SER A 6 11.41 3.29 -23.83
CA SER A 6 10.95 2.34 -24.85
C SER A 6 11.29 2.81 -26.25
N ALA A 7 11.68 1.88 -27.12
CA ALA A 7 12.00 2.16 -28.52
C ALA A 7 10.80 2.70 -29.35
N GLN A 8 9.61 2.73 -28.78
CA GLN A 8 8.36 3.16 -29.42
C GLN A 8 8.01 4.65 -29.16
N ILE A 9 8.83 5.36 -28.39
CA ILE A 9 8.62 6.78 -28.10
C ILE A 9 9.58 7.58 -28.98
N ASP A 10 9.06 8.46 -29.80
CA ASP A 10 9.85 9.31 -30.71
C ASP A 10 10.16 10.66 -30.08
N ALA A 11 9.25 11.23 -29.28
CA ALA A 11 9.42 12.51 -28.59
C ALA A 11 8.61 12.53 -27.28
N TYR A 12 8.96 13.44 -26.39
CA TYR A 12 8.28 13.62 -25.10
C TYR A 12 7.63 15.01 -25.03
N ILE A 13 6.40 15.06 -24.56
CA ILE A 13 5.75 16.31 -24.15
C ILE A 13 5.64 16.29 -22.63
N VAL A 14 6.27 17.24 -21.96
CA VAL A 14 6.32 17.34 -20.49
C VAL A 14 5.53 18.54 -20.04
N ILE A 15 4.49 18.33 -19.21
CA ILE A 15 3.74 19.43 -18.59
C ILE A 15 4.52 19.91 -17.36
N SER A 16 5.52 20.74 -17.60
CA SER A 16 6.50 21.16 -16.60
C SER A 16 5.92 22.01 -15.47
N SER A 17 4.85 22.75 -15.71
CA SER A 17 4.13 23.51 -14.67
C SER A 17 3.59 22.64 -13.55
N VAL A 18 3.04 21.48 -13.88
CA VAL A 18 2.51 20.52 -12.89
C VAL A 18 3.64 19.97 -12.02
N TYR A 19 4.80 19.67 -12.64
CA TYR A 19 5.95 19.17 -11.89
C TYR A 19 6.60 20.24 -11.00
N CYS A 20 6.62 21.50 -11.42
CA CYS A 20 7.18 22.59 -10.62
C CYS A 20 6.39 22.90 -9.34
N SER A 21 5.15 22.44 -9.22
CA SER A 21 4.41 22.51 -7.97
C SER A 21 4.90 21.49 -6.91
N LEU A 22 5.64 20.45 -7.34
CA LEU A 22 6.09 19.34 -6.51
C LEU A 22 7.61 19.22 -6.42
N LEU A 23 8.33 19.66 -7.47
CA LEU A 23 9.77 19.47 -7.61
C LEU A 23 10.45 20.79 -7.98
N SER A 24 11.71 20.98 -7.60
CA SER A 24 12.50 22.10 -8.10
C SER A 24 12.82 21.93 -9.60
N LEU A 25 13.11 23.05 -10.26
CA LEU A 25 13.46 23.05 -11.69
C LEU A 25 14.69 22.15 -11.98
N GLU A 26 15.68 22.14 -11.08
CA GLU A 26 16.86 21.27 -11.21
C GLU A 26 16.49 19.79 -11.20
N LYS A 27 15.59 19.37 -10.32
CA LYS A 27 15.11 17.98 -10.27
C LYS A 27 14.32 17.59 -11.51
N ILE A 28 13.57 18.53 -12.10
CA ILE A 28 12.87 18.29 -13.36
C ILE A 28 13.87 18.14 -14.50
N LYS A 29 14.90 18.98 -14.57
CA LYS A 29 15.98 18.88 -15.55
C LYS A 29 16.73 17.56 -15.41
N GLU A 30 17.08 17.15 -14.19
CA GLU A 30 17.71 15.86 -13.90
C GLU A 30 16.83 14.69 -14.36
N PHE A 31 15.51 14.76 -14.10
CA PHE A 31 14.57 13.77 -14.56
C PHE A 31 14.49 13.68 -16.08
N VAL A 32 14.38 14.83 -16.76
CA VAL A 32 14.24 14.92 -18.22
C VAL A 32 15.54 14.55 -18.94
N SER A 33 16.71 14.85 -18.36
CA SER A 33 18.02 14.48 -18.95
C SER A 33 18.23 12.96 -19.06
N GLN A 34 17.40 12.16 -18.39
CA GLN A 34 17.41 10.70 -18.49
C GLN A 34 16.62 10.16 -19.72
N PHE A 35 15.98 11.02 -20.53
CA PHE A 35 15.16 10.63 -21.69
C PHE A 35 15.96 10.38 -22.97
N ASP A 36 17.19 9.95 -22.88
CA ASP A 36 18.11 9.79 -24.01
C ASP A 36 18.23 11.12 -24.83
N ASN A 37 18.64 11.06 -26.11
CA ASN A 37 18.74 12.22 -26.97
C ASN A 37 17.46 12.57 -27.75
N ARG A 38 16.31 12.06 -27.33
CA ARG A 38 15.02 12.31 -27.97
C ARG A 38 14.50 13.70 -27.69
N PRO A 39 13.75 14.30 -28.62
CA PRO A 39 13.21 15.65 -28.43
C PRO A 39 12.27 15.70 -27.21
N VAL A 40 12.42 16.72 -26.40
CA VAL A 40 11.56 17.01 -25.26
C VAL A 40 10.89 18.36 -25.48
N ILE A 41 9.56 18.36 -25.52
CA ILE A 41 8.76 19.59 -25.63
C ILE A 41 8.17 19.88 -24.24
N SER A 42 8.61 20.96 -23.63
CA SER A 42 8.13 21.38 -22.31
C SER A 42 6.96 22.35 -22.46
N ALA A 43 5.82 22.02 -21.86
CA ALA A 43 4.71 22.93 -21.75
C ALA A 43 4.88 23.80 -20.50
N SER A 44 4.84 25.10 -20.66
CA SER A 44 4.89 26.19 -19.68
C SER A 44 6.27 26.69 -19.25
N ILE A 45 7.30 25.85 -19.13
CA ILE A 45 8.61 26.26 -18.60
C ILE A 45 9.74 25.86 -19.56
N ASP A 46 10.66 26.76 -19.80
CA ASP A 46 11.91 26.44 -20.53
C ASP A 46 12.86 25.63 -19.63
N LEU A 47 13.19 24.43 -20.06
CA LEU A 47 14.11 23.55 -19.33
C LEU A 47 15.58 23.87 -19.63
N GLY A 48 15.89 24.60 -20.75
CA GLY A 48 17.23 24.98 -21.12
C GLY A 48 18.17 23.80 -21.39
N LEU A 49 17.65 22.65 -21.84
CA LEU A 49 18.42 21.47 -22.24
C LEU A 49 18.62 21.48 -23.79
N GLU A 50 19.70 20.88 -24.26
CA GLU A 50 20.11 20.94 -25.69
C GLU A 50 19.01 20.41 -26.63
N ASN A 51 18.33 19.33 -26.29
CA ASN A 51 17.25 18.74 -27.09
C ASN A 51 15.85 19.10 -26.55
N SER A 52 15.72 20.22 -25.83
CA SER A 52 14.43 20.66 -25.29
C SER A 52 13.91 21.89 -26.05
N TYR A 53 12.60 21.89 -26.23
CA TYR A 53 11.81 22.99 -26.78
C TYR A 53 10.77 23.38 -25.76
N ALA A 54 10.39 24.65 -25.69
CA ALA A 54 9.40 25.11 -24.73
C ALA A 54 8.25 25.85 -25.42
N VAL A 55 7.01 25.53 -25.00
CA VAL A 55 5.83 26.32 -25.33
C VAL A 55 5.40 27.05 -24.08
N ILE A 56 5.79 28.33 -23.96
CA ILE A 56 5.52 29.13 -22.77
C ILE A 56 4.27 30.02 -22.96
N ASN A 57 3.53 30.22 -21.86
CA ASN A 57 2.39 31.11 -21.81
C ASN A 57 2.86 32.51 -21.43
N ASP A 58 2.91 33.46 -22.38
CA ASP A 58 3.23 34.86 -22.08
C ASP A 58 1.98 35.61 -21.61
N CYS A 59 1.86 35.82 -20.33
CA CYS A 59 0.70 36.49 -19.73
C CYS A 59 0.79 38.03 -19.71
N ARG A 60 1.94 38.62 -20.09
CA ARG A 60 2.19 40.09 -20.03
C ARG A 60 1.19 40.90 -20.83
N GLN A 61 0.91 40.47 -22.08
CA GLN A 61 -0.06 41.18 -22.93
C GLN A 61 -1.49 41.08 -22.39
N SER A 62 -1.89 39.91 -21.86
CA SER A 62 -3.23 39.71 -21.30
C SER A 62 -3.43 40.56 -20.06
N TYR A 63 -2.48 40.62 -19.13
CA TYR A 63 -2.55 41.54 -18.01
C TYR A 63 -2.61 42.99 -18.43
N PHE A 64 -1.81 43.37 -19.43
CA PHE A 64 -1.87 44.73 -19.99
C PHE A 64 -3.28 45.06 -20.53
N ASP A 65 -3.91 44.14 -21.26
CA ASP A 65 -5.24 44.35 -21.83
C ASP A 65 -6.31 44.38 -20.73
N VAL A 66 -6.23 43.54 -19.68
CA VAL A 66 -7.13 43.57 -18.50
C VAL A 66 -7.02 44.91 -17.78
N ILE A 67 -5.81 45.37 -17.46
CA ILE A 67 -5.62 46.64 -16.73
C ILE A 67 -6.06 47.82 -17.58
N LYS A 68 -5.76 47.82 -18.89
CA LYS A 68 -6.22 48.82 -19.84
C LYS A 68 -7.74 48.88 -19.91
N HIS A 69 -8.42 47.72 -19.91
CA HIS A 69 -9.84 47.59 -19.93
C HIS A 69 -10.46 48.15 -18.64
N LEU A 70 -10.01 47.70 -17.44
CA LEU A 70 -10.48 48.20 -16.17
C LEU A 70 -10.34 49.72 -16.04
N LYS A 71 -9.21 50.28 -16.53
CA LYS A 71 -8.98 51.73 -16.50
C LYS A 71 -9.85 52.46 -17.49
N LYS A 72 -9.92 52.05 -18.77
CA LYS A 72 -10.56 52.82 -19.82
C LYS A 72 -12.06 52.70 -19.83
N GLU A 73 -12.57 51.48 -19.66
CA GLU A 73 -14.01 51.20 -19.77
C GLU A 73 -14.72 51.40 -18.42
N HIS A 74 -14.00 51.22 -17.30
CA HIS A 74 -14.63 51.27 -15.95
C HIS A 74 -14.07 52.36 -15.07
N GLY A 75 -13.04 53.11 -15.51
CA GLY A 75 -12.49 54.23 -14.77
C GLY A 75 -11.67 53.89 -13.54
N CYS A 76 -11.25 52.63 -13.38
CA CYS A 76 -10.51 52.15 -12.22
C CYS A 76 -9.16 52.87 -12.08
N LYS A 77 -8.87 53.35 -10.85
CA LYS A 77 -7.62 54.06 -10.52
C LYS A 77 -6.73 53.25 -9.60
N LYS A 78 -7.31 52.46 -8.69
CA LYS A 78 -6.64 51.59 -7.75
C LYS A 78 -7.07 50.14 -7.97
N ILE A 79 -6.13 49.29 -8.25
CA ILE A 79 -6.40 47.89 -8.54
C ILE A 79 -5.59 47.03 -7.58
N ALA A 80 -6.29 46.16 -6.84
CA ALA A 80 -5.70 45.18 -5.93
C ALA A 80 -5.32 43.90 -6.67
N PHE A 81 -4.44 43.08 -6.06
CA PHE A 81 -4.01 41.81 -6.62
C PHE A 81 -4.07 40.69 -5.60
N ILE A 82 -4.51 39.52 -6.00
CA ILE A 82 -4.40 38.29 -5.21
C ILE A 82 -3.24 37.47 -5.76
N SER A 83 -2.20 37.39 -4.97
CA SER A 83 -0.92 36.76 -5.31
C SER A 83 -0.87 35.30 -4.86
N ALA A 84 0.00 34.51 -5.50
CA ALA A 84 0.40 33.19 -5.08
C ALA A 84 1.91 33.08 -4.88
N ASN A 85 2.59 34.21 -4.58
CA ASN A 85 4.05 34.28 -4.47
C ASN A 85 4.61 33.42 -3.34
N SER A 86 3.84 33.16 -2.28
CA SER A 86 4.21 32.27 -1.17
C SER A 86 4.52 30.83 -1.60
N THR A 87 4.05 30.42 -2.80
CA THR A 87 4.31 29.08 -3.33
C THR A 87 5.72 28.91 -3.89
N GLY A 88 6.42 30.02 -4.21
CA GLY A 88 7.70 30.00 -4.92
C GLY A 88 7.60 29.49 -6.39
N SER A 89 6.40 29.32 -6.90
CA SER A 89 6.16 28.89 -8.29
C SER A 89 6.63 29.95 -9.29
N PRO A 90 7.41 29.59 -10.32
CA PRO A 90 7.79 30.50 -11.41
C PRO A 90 6.59 31.18 -12.08
N GLU A 91 5.48 30.45 -12.27
CA GLU A 91 4.24 30.98 -12.84
C GLU A 91 3.60 32.04 -11.96
N ALA A 92 3.57 31.82 -10.64
CA ALA A 92 3.03 32.79 -9.70
C ALA A 92 3.82 34.12 -9.75
N LEU A 93 5.14 34.00 -9.79
CA LEU A 93 6.04 35.14 -9.91
C LEU A 93 5.85 35.89 -11.24
N GLU A 94 5.75 35.15 -12.35
CA GLU A 94 5.52 35.73 -13.67
C GLU A 94 4.18 36.49 -13.73
N ARG A 95 3.09 35.91 -13.19
CA ARG A 95 1.78 36.56 -13.14
C ARG A 95 1.84 37.85 -12.30
N PHE A 96 2.52 37.82 -11.17
CA PHE A 96 2.67 39.00 -10.31
C PHE A 96 3.48 40.12 -10.98
N GLU A 97 4.63 39.79 -11.57
CA GLU A 97 5.45 40.79 -12.27
C GLU A 97 4.74 41.32 -13.50
N SER A 98 4.00 40.47 -14.24
CA SER A 98 3.17 40.90 -15.38
C SER A 98 2.06 41.88 -14.97
N PHE A 99 1.43 41.68 -13.83
CA PHE A 99 0.45 42.60 -13.27
C PHE A 99 1.09 43.96 -12.93
N LYS A 100 2.26 43.98 -12.27
CA LYS A 100 2.99 45.21 -11.94
C LYS A 100 3.41 45.98 -13.18
N GLU A 101 3.93 45.27 -14.20
CA GLU A 101 4.30 45.85 -15.48
C GLU A 101 3.06 46.44 -16.19
N ALA A 102 1.94 45.73 -16.18
CA ALA A 102 0.68 46.16 -16.76
C ALA A 102 0.16 47.47 -16.12
N LEU A 103 0.23 47.58 -14.80
CA LEU A 103 -0.10 48.84 -14.09
C LEU A 103 0.79 49.98 -14.55
N LYS A 104 2.12 49.76 -14.58
CA LYS A 104 3.10 50.78 -15.00
C LYS A 104 2.83 51.24 -16.43
N LYS A 105 2.65 50.31 -17.38
CA LYS A 105 2.35 50.62 -18.79
C LYS A 105 1.04 51.39 -18.97
N ASN A 106 0.06 51.11 -18.12
CA ASN A 106 -1.23 51.82 -18.07
C ASN A 106 -1.20 53.10 -17.22
N LYS A 107 -0.01 53.53 -16.73
CA LYS A 107 0.15 54.71 -15.87
C LYS A 107 -0.76 54.67 -14.62
N LEU A 108 -0.82 53.53 -13.97
CA LEU A 108 -1.43 53.33 -12.67
C LEU A 108 -0.35 53.03 -11.63
N LYS A 109 -0.58 53.46 -10.39
CA LYS A 109 0.34 53.22 -9.27
C LYS A 109 0.12 51.81 -8.69
N PHE A 110 1.21 51.10 -8.44
CA PHE A 110 1.20 49.89 -7.66
C PHE A 110 1.22 50.20 -6.16
N TYR A 111 0.48 49.43 -5.35
CA TYR A 111 0.38 49.59 -3.90
C TYR A 111 0.62 48.24 -3.25
N ASP A 112 1.66 48.12 -2.42
CA ASP A 112 2.02 46.88 -1.72
C ASP A 112 0.96 46.42 -0.72
N ASP A 113 0.23 47.35 -0.09
CA ASP A 113 -0.85 47.10 0.84
C ASP A 113 -2.13 46.55 0.18
N LEU A 114 -2.23 46.66 -1.15
CA LEU A 114 -3.33 46.08 -1.96
C LEU A 114 -2.97 44.73 -2.57
N VAL A 115 -1.90 44.10 -2.11
CA VAL A 115 -1.57 42.72 -2.48
C VAL A 115 -2.07 41.78 -1.38
N PHE A 116 -2.92 40.84 -1.75
CA PHE A 116 -3.42 39.77 -0.89
C PHE A 116 -2.70 38.46 -1.26
N GLU A 117 -2.47 37.58 -0.29
CA GLU A 117 -1.79 36.33 -0.53
C GLU A 117 -2.75 35.14 -0.44
N GLY A 118 -2.84 34.34 -1.51
CA GLY A 118 -3.73 33.20 -1.59
C GLY A 118 -3.04 31.85 -1.82
N GLY A 119 -1.80 31.85 -2.35
CA GLY A 119 -1.03 30.60 -2.55
C GLY A 119 -1.76 29.55 -3.41
N PHE A 120 -2.56 29.97 -4.39
CA PHE A 120 -3.45 29.13 -5.21
C PHE A 120 -4.55 28.39 -4.42
N VAL A 121 -4.86 28.82 -3.20
CA VAL A 121 -5.87 28.23 -2.32
C VAL A 121 -6.95 29.25 -2.01
N SER A 122 -8.22 28.90 -2.19
CA SER A 122 -9.35 29.82 -1.98
C SER A 122 -9.48 30.25 -0.52
N GLU A 123 -9.26 29.35 0.43
CA GLU A 123 -9.35 29.58 1.87
C GLU A 123 -8.30 30.58 2.36
N ASN A 124 -7.09 30.50 1.80
CA ASN A 124 -6.02 31.44 2.13
C ASN A 124 -6.32 32.86 1.63
N ALA A 125 -6.79 32.96 0.39
CA ALA A 125 -7.21 34.25 -0.19
C ALA A 125 -8.33 34.89 0.64
N GLU A 126 -9.34 34.11 1.01
CA GLU A 126 -10.43 34.55 1.89
C GLU A 126 -9.89 35.04 3.23
N ALA A 127 -9.03 34.26 3.87
CA ALA A 127 -8.47 34.59 5.20
C ALA A 127 -7.62 35.87 5.17
N ASP A 128 -6.75 36.05 4.16
CA ASP A 128 -5.91 37.24 4.07
C ASP A 128 -6.71 38.51 3.77
N ILE A 129 -7.76 38.41 2.93
CA ILE A 129 -8.67 39.53 2.69
C ILE A 129 -9.41 39.90 3.96
N LEU A 130 -10.01 38.94 4.69
CA LEU A 130 -10.69 39.19 5.95
C LEU A 130 -9.75 39.68 7.07
N LYS A 131 -8.47 39.39 6.98
CA LYS A 131 -7.45 39.92 7.89
C LYS A 131 -7.20 41.39 7.64
N LYS A 132 -7.17 41.85 6.38
CA LYS A 132 -6.81 43.21 5.98
C LYS A 132 -8.01 44.14 5.86
N ILE A 133 -9.18 43.62 5.50
CA ILE A 133 -10.44 44.35 5.33
C ILE A 133 -11.42 43.87 6.40
N LYS A 134 -11.94 44.78 7.23
CA LYS A 134 -12.87 44.47 8.34
C LYS A 134 -14.30 44.88 8.06
N SER A 135 -14.49 45.86 7.19
CA SER A 135 -15.78 46.40 6.83
C SER A 135 -15.79 46.91 5.39
N LYS A 136 -16.96 47.25 4.86
CA LYS A 136 -17.08 47.87 3.55
C LYS A 136 -16.40 49.25 3.49
N ASP A 137 -16.31 49.96 4.61
CA ASP A 137 -15.66 51.28 4.67
C ASP A 137 -14.11 51.19 4.55
N ASP A 138 -13.52 50.02 4.76
CA ASP A 138 -12.10 49.81 4.55
C ASP A 138 -11.75 49.59 3.06
N LEU A 139 -12.75 49.49 2.20
CA LEU A 139 -12.54 49.25 0.77
C LEU A 139 -11.98 50.53 0.12
N ASN A 140 -10.73 50.47 -0.31
CA ASN A 140 -10.00 51.61 -0.86
C ASN A 140 -9.45 51.37 -2.28
N PHE A 141 -10.02 50.39 -3.03
CA PHE A 141 -9.67 50.05 -4.40
C PHE A 141 -10.93 49.79 -5.24
N ASP A 142 -10.81 49.95 -6.57
CA ASP A 142 -11.91 49.91 -7.51
C ASP A 142 -12.11 48.50 -8.14
N ALA A 143 -11.02 47.74 -8.20
CA ALA A 143 -11.05 46.42 -8.79
C ALA A 143 -10.02 45.50 -8.13
N ILE A 144 -10.25 44.19 -8.21
CA ILE A 144 -9.31 43.17 -7.79
C ILE A 144 -9.01 42.24 -8.96
N VAL A 145 -7.73 41.96 -9.17
CA VAL A 145 -7.26 40.98 -10.16
C VAL A 145 -6.62 39.82 -9.41
N SER A 146 -6.95 38.60 -9.78
CA SER A 146 -6.45 37.41 -9.11
C SER A 146 -5.52 36.61 -10.02
N ALA A 147 -4.47 36.04 -9.45
CA ALA A 147 -3.57 35.13 -10.16
C ALA A 147 -4.20 33.75 -10.45
N SER A 148 -5.42 33.45 -9.93
CA SER A 148 -6.22 32.30 -10.35
C SER A 148 -7.71 32.51 -10.06
N ASP A 149 -8.57 31.84 -10.81
CA ASP A 149 -10.02 31.87 -10.60
C ASP A 149 -10.40 31.23 -9.25
N LEU A 150 -9.64 30.22 -8.79
CA LEU A 150 -9.88 29.58 -7.51
C LEU A 150 -9.70 30.54 -6.33
N MET A 151 -8.65 31.36 -6.37
CA MET A 151 -8.43 32.40 -5.34
C MET A 151 -9.48 33.50 -5.41
N LEU A 152 -10.00 33.80 -6.62
CA LEU A 152 -11.11 34.76 -6.78
C LEU A 152 -12.39 34.27 -6.11
N VAL A 153 -12.68 32.97 -6.10
CA VAL A 153 -13.79 32.39 -5.31
C VAL A 153 -13.61 32.71 -3.82
N GLY A 154 -12.39 32.59 -3.29
CA GLY A 154 -12.10 32.96 -1.90
C GLY A 154 -12.36 34.45 -1.63
N ALA A 155 -11.92 35.32 -2.54
CA ALA A 155 -12.18 36.76 -2.44
C ALA A 155 -13.67 37.09 -2.43
N ILE A 156 -14.46 36.47 -3.30
CA ILE A 156 -15.91 36.66 -3.35
C ILE A 156 -16.57 36.23 -2.04
N ARG A 157 -16.14 35.11 -1.46
CA ARG A 157 -16.65 34.68 -0.15
C ARG A 157 -16.32 35.69 0.95
N ALA A 158 -15.10 36.25 0.94
CA ALA A 158 -14.70 37.28 1.89
C ALA A 158 -15.55 38.54 1.72
N PHE A 159 -15.71 39.04 0.49
CA PHE A 159 -16.47 40.23 0.20
C PHE A 159 -17.96 40.08 0.55
N ASN A 160 -18.56 38.91 0.24
CA ASN A 160 -19.95 38.63 0.63
C ASN A 160 -20.14 38.69 2.16
N LYS A 161 -19.18 38.20 2.96
CA LYS A 161 -19.20 38.28 4.43
C LYS A 161 -19.14 39.74 4.94
N LEU A 162 -18.48 40.60 4.17
CA LEU A 162 -18.34 42.04 4.47
C LEU A 162 -19.46 42.93 3.87
N GLY A 163 -20.43 42.32 3.19
CA GLY A 163 -21.51 43.06 2.50
C GLY A 163 -21.03 43.86 1.28
N ILE A 164 -19.87 43.46 0.69
CA ILE A 164 -19.30 44.04 -0.53
C ILE A 164 -19.80 43.23 -1.73
N SER A 165 -20.43 43.87 -2.69
CA SER A 165 -21.00 43.22 -3.88
C SER A 165 -20.06 43.32 -5.10
N ILE A 166 -19.97 42.23 -5.84
CA ILE A 166 -19.31 42.18 -7.16
C ILE A 166 -20.41 41.96 -8.19
N PRO A 167 -20.49 42.79 -9.23
CA PRO A 167 -19.59 43.88 -9.65
C PRO A 167 -19.98 45.28 -9.14
N GLU A 168 -20.96 45.43 -8.26
CA GLU A 168 -21.56 46.73 -7.90
C GLU A 168 -20.60 47.65 -7.17
N ASP A 169 -19.95 47.13 -6.13
CA ASP A 169 -19.01 47.88 -5.30
C ASP A 169 -17.56 47.81 -5.81
N ILE A 170 -17.16 46.65 -6.33
CA ILE A 170 -15.81 46.39 -6.82
C ILE A 170 -15.86 45.45 -8.04
N LEU A 171 -14.99 45.67 -8.99
CA LEU A 171 -14.84 44.81 -10.15
C LEU A 171 -13.85 43.69 -9.83
N ALA A 172 -14.03 42.53 -10.51
CA ALA A 172 -13.15 41.38 -10.30
C ALA A 172 -12.77 40.69 -11.60
N VAL A 173 -11.48 40.33 -11.71
CA VAL A 173 -10.94 39.56 -12.85
C VAL A 173 -10.05 38.43 -12.32
N GLY A 174 -10.28 37.21 -12.78
CA GLY A 174 -9.51 36.04 -12.45
C GLY A 174 -8.42 35.70 -13.47
N PHE A 175 -7.95 34.48 -13.39
CA PHE A 175 -7.00 33.86 -14.32
C PHE A 175 -7.29 32.37 -14.34
N ASP A 176 -7.16 31.70 -15.47
CA ASP A 176 -7.31 30.28 -15.83
C ASP A 176 -8.47 30.02 -16.79
N ASP A 177 -9.56 30.77 -16.71
CA ASP A 177 -10.85 30.50 -17.37
C ASP A 177 -11.38 29.10 -17.03
N ALA A 178 -11.36 28.80 -15.74
CA ALA A 178 -11.87 27.54 -15.22
C ALA A 178 -13.37 27.39 -15.53
N VAL A 179 -13.84 26.16 -15.71
CA VAL A 179 -15.26 25.88 -16.07
C VAL A 179 -16.24 26.58 -15.14
N PHE A 180 -15.98 26.59 -13.83
CA PHE A 180 -16.83 27.24 -12.85
C PHE A 180 -16.89 28.76 -13.00
N SER A 181 -15.92 29.40 -13.64
CA SER A 181 -15.91 30.86 -13.86
C SER A 181 -17.04 31.32 -14.78
N SER A 182 -17.43 30.48 -15.73
CA SER A 182 -18.59 30.71 -16.61
C SER A 182 -19.93 30.32 -15.95
N LEU A 183 -19.91 29.52 -14.89
CA LEU A 183 -21.08 29.01 -14.18
C LEU A 183 -21.39 29.77 -12.89
N SER A 184 -20.44 30.57 -12.39
CA SER A 184 -20.60 31.38 -11.17
C SER A 184 -21.61 32.50 -11.32
N SER A 185 -22.07 33.05 -10.19
CA SER A 185 -22.90 34.26 -10.15
C SER A 185 -22.26 35.26 -9.17
N PRO A 186 -21.71 36.37 -9.68
CA PRO A 186 -21.58 36.77 -11.11
C PRO A 186 -20.62 35.84 -11.87
N LYS A 187 -20.77 35.69 -13.21
CA LYS A 187 -19.82 35.02 -14.08
C LYS A 187 -18.48 35.77 -14.06
N PHE A 188 -17.36 35.06 -13.86
CA PHE A 188 -16.06 35.70 -13.73
C PHE A 188 -15.49 36.16 -15.06
N SER A 189 -15.08 37.41 -15.13
CA SER A 189 -14.10 37.87 -16.09
C SER A 189 -12.75 37.26 -15.70
N THR A 190 -11.96 36.82 -16.66
CA THR A 190 -10.76 36.04 -16.41
C THR A 190 -9.79 36.12 -17.59
N ILE A 191 -8.58 35.62 -17.43
CA ILE A 191 -7.64 35.40 -18.52
C ILE A 191 -7.65 33.92 -18.87
N ASN A 192 -8.00 33.60 -20.14
CA ASN A 192 -7.94 32.23 -20.64
C ASN A 192 -6.50 31.85 -20.97
N GLN A 193 -6.03 30.75 -20.40
CA GLN A 193 -4.64 30.24 -20.60
C GLN A 193 -4.42 29.60 -21.96
N ASN A 194 -5.47 29.37 -22.75
CA ASN A 194 -5.38 28.69 -24.04
C ASN A 194 -4.62 27.34 -23.98
N ILE A 195 -4.94 26.53 -22.97
CA ILE A 195 -4.27 25.25 -22.73
C ILE A 195 -4.36 24.31 -23.93
N VAL A 196 -5.50 24.31 -24.63
CA VAL A 196 -5.70 23.51 -25.85
C VAL A 196 -4.72 23.94 -26.93
N GLY A 197 -4.65 25.25 -27.24
CA GLY A 197 -3.73 25.77 -28.21
C GLY A 197 -2.24 25.60 -27.82
N GLN A 198 -1.93 25.61 -26.53
CA GLN A 198 -0.59 25.26 -26.05
C GLN A 198 -0.26 23.79 -26.34
N GLY A 199 -1.21 22.86 -26.06
CA GLY A 199 -1.04 21.44 -26.36
C GLY A 199 -0.88 21.17 -27.87
N GLU A 200 -1.69 21.83 -28.70
CA GLU A 200 -1.59 21.74 -30.17
C GLU A 200 -0.21 22.20 -30.66
N LYS A 201 0.31 23.31 -30.16
CA LYS A 201 1.66 23.78 -30.46
C LYS A 201 2.75 22.82 -29.99
N CYS A 202 2.61 22.23 -28.81
CA CYS A 202 3.57 21.21 -28.38
C CYS A 202 3.60 20.02 -29.33
N ALA A 203 2.46 19.55 -29.80
CA ALA A 203 2.37 18.45 -30.75
C ALA A 203 2.93 18.85 -32.13
N GLU A 204 2.62 20.05 -32.62
CA GLU A 204 3.16 20.59 -33.85
C GLU A 204 4.71 20.66 -33.81
N ILE A 205 5.28 21.21 -32.74
CA ILE A 205 6.72 21.29 -32.54
C ILE A 205 7.34 19.89 -32.52
N ALA A 206 6.74 18.92 -31.81
CA ALA A 206 7.23 17.56 -31.79
C ALA A 206 7.30 16.96 -33.20
N LEU A 207 6.25 17.09 -34.00
CA LEU A 207 6.20 16.59 -35.37
C LEU A 207 7.23 17.27 -36.28
N ARG A 208 7.38 18.57 -36.18
CA ARG A 208 8.35 19.33 -37.01
C ARG A 208 9.80 18.95 -36.69
N VAL A 209 10.11 18.79 -35.38
CA VAL A 209 11.45 18.35 -34.96
C VAL A 209 11.73 16.92 -35.43
N LEU A 210 10.78 16.01 -35.34
CA LEU A 210 10.91 14.63 -35.83
C LEU A 210 11.08 14.57 -37.36
N ASN A 211 10.49 15.51 -38.09
CA ASN A 211 10.70 15.67 -39.54
C ASN A 211 12.03 16.35 -39.91
N GLY A 212 12.87 16.71 -38.94
CA GLY A 212 14.15 17.35 -39.16
C GLY A 212 14.07 18.84 -39.48
N GLU A 213 12.93 19.49 -39.23
CA GLU A 213 12.77 20.93 -39.43
C GLU A 213 13.46 21.71 -38.30
N LYS A 214 14.01 22.88 -38.66
CA LYS A 214 14.55 23.81 -37.68
C LYS A 214 13.40 24.52 -36.96
N VAL A 215 13.32 24.38 -35.65
CA VAL A 215 12.31 24.99 -34.80
C VAL A 215 12.99 25.88 -33.76
N GLU A 216 12.34 26.98 -33.38
CA GLU A 216 12.81 27.84 -32.29
C GLU A 216 12.70 27.08 -30.95
N HIS A 217 13.72 27.25 -30.10
CA HIS A 217 13.74 26.58 -28.79
C HIS A 217 12.59 27.00 -27.85
N ILE A 218 12.16 28.28 -27.98
CA ILE A 218 11.07 28.84 -27.18
C ILE A 218 10.02 29.40 -28.13
N VAL A 219 8.80 28.87 -28.01
CA VAL A 219 7.62 29.35 -28.73
C VAL A 219 6.59 29.85 -27.72
N THR A 220 6.00 31.01 -27.97
CA THR A 220 4.98 31.56 -27.08
C THR A 220 3.58 31.14 -27.49
N SER A 221 2.76 30.76 -26.50
CA SER A 221 1.31 30.63 -26.62
C SER A 221 0.64 31.94 -26.19
N LYS A 222 -0.33 32.39 -26.97
CA LYS A 222 -1.06 33.64 -26.66
C LYS A 222 -2.22 33.34 -25.73
N LEU A 223 -2.30 34.06 -24.62
CA LEU A 223 -3.44 34.12 -23.71
C LEU A 223 -4.35 35.26 -24.12
N TYR A 224 -5.59 35.21 -23.73
CA TYR A 224 -6.56 36.28 -24.00
C TYR A 224 -7.52 36.51 -22.85
N PRO A 225 -7.89 37.81 -22.59
CA PRO A 225 -8.86 38.12 -21.57
C PRO A 225 -10.29 37.79 -22.04
N VAL A 226 -11.10 37.28 -21.13
CA VAL A 226 -12.54 37.02 -21.31
C VAL A 226 -13.30 37.89 -20.33
N PHE A 227 -14.11 38.80 -20.83
CA PHE A 227 -14.86 39.76 -20.01
C PHE A 227 -16.30 39.31 -19.83
N ARG A 228 -16.73 39.23 -18.57
CA ARG A 228 -18.07 38.74 -18.17
C ARG A 228 -18.72 39.67 -17.16
N GLN A 229 -19.61 39.14 -16.32
CA GLN A 229 -20.41 39.89 -15.35
C GLN A 229 -19.60 40.56 -14.25
N SER A 230 -18.54 39.90 -13.76
CA SER A 230 -17.75 40.41 -12.63
C SER A 230 -16.97 41.69 -12.91
N CYS A 231 -16.87 42.13 -14.17
CA CYS A 231 -16.34 43.44 -14.55
C CYS A 231 -17.38 44.37 -15.19
N LYS A 232 -18.67 44.07 -15.05
CA LYS A 232 -19.82 44.85 -15.64
C LYS A 232 -19.87 44.89 -17.17
N CYS A 233 -19.12 44.06 -17.88
CA CYS A 233 -19.12 44.07 -19.36
C CYS A 233 -20.35 43.38 -19.95
N ILE A 234 -20.94 42.49 -19.18
CA ILE A 234 -22.18 41.79 -19.53
C ILE A 234 -23.17 42.03 -18.40
N SER A 235 -24.42 42.34 -18.75
CA SER A 235 -25.50 42.49 -17.77
C SER A 235 -25.73 41.18 -16.99
N MET A 236 -26.13 41.29 -15.73
CA MET A 236 -26.52 40.13 -14.92
C MET A 236 -27.65 39.30 -15.54
N SER A 237 -28.48 39.95 -16.38
CA SER A 237 -29.54 39.30 -17.15
C SER A 237 -29.11 38.74 -18.50
N ASP A 238 -27.91 39.10 -18.99
CA ASP A 238 -27.39 38.63 -20.27
C ASP A 238 -26.61 37.31 -20.07
N THR A 239 -26.95 36.31 -20.85
CA THR A 239 -26.30 35.00 -20.84
C THR A 239 -25.16 34.87 -21.88
N SER A 240 -24.95 35.91 -22.72
CA SER A 240 -23.88 35.91 -23.74
C SER A 240 -22.49 36.10 -23.15
N MET A 241 -21.49 35.59 -23.84
CA MET A 241 -20.09 35.81 -23.56
C MET A 241 -19.42 36.63 -24.66
N ILE A 242 -18.63 37.62 -24.27
CA ILE A 242 -17.83 38.41 -25.19
C ILE A 242 -16.37 38.11 -24.90
N TYR A 243 -15.66 37.58 -25.87
CA TYR A 243 -14.23 37.31 -25.76
C TYR A 243 -13.46 37.79 -27.00
N LYS A 244 -12.16 37.99 -26.84
CA LYS A 244 -11.25 38.15 -27.96
C LYS A 244 -10.59 36.80 -28.22
N ASP A 245 -10.69 36.32 -29.44
CA ASP A 245 -9.97 35.12 -29.84
C ASP A 245 -8.44 35.37 -29.93
N ALA A 246 -7.67 34.34 -30.24
CA ALA A 246 -6.21 34.41 -30.34
C ALA A 246 -5.73 35.42 -31.38
N ASP A 247 -6.56 35.76 -32.36
CA ASP A 247 -6.27 36.77 -33.43
C ASP A 247 -6.73 38.18 -33.06
N GLY A 248 -7.27 38.37 -31.86
CA GLY A 248 -7.75 39.65 -31.34
C GLY A 248 -9.11 40.08 -31.86
N LYS A 249 -9.85 39.20 -32.54
CA LYS A 249 -11.22 39.43 -33.00
C LYS A 249 -12.19 39.30 -31.85
N ILE A 250 -13.11 40.25 -31.76
CA ILE A 250 -14.19 40.19 -30.74
C ILE A 250 -15.22 39.15 -31.19
N CYS A 251 -15.38 38.12 -30.39
CA CYS A 251 -16.38 37.06 -30.55
C CYS A 251 -17.46 37.22 -29.51
N LYS A 252 -18.71 37.07 -29.90
CA LYS A 252 -19.87 37.00 -28.98
C LYS A 252 -20.46 35.60 -29.11
N GLU A 253 -20.44 34.85 -28.05
CA GLU A 253 -21.07 33.54 -27.99
C GLU A 253 -22.34 33.64 -27.16
N GLU A 254 -23.49 33.32 -27.74
CA GLU A 254 -24.74 33.20 -27.00
C GLU A 254 -24.74 31.92 -26.21
N THR A 255 -24.60 32.03 -24.90
CA THR A 255 -24.70 30.89 -24.02
C THR A 255 -26.16 30.45 -23.96
N LEU A 256 -26.50 29.47 -24.74
CA LEU A 256 -27.82 28.87 -24.79
C LEU A 256 -28.25 28.42 -23.37
N LYS A 257 -29.47 28.82 -22.94
CA LYS A 257 -30.11 28.22 -21.77
C LYS A 257 -30.16 26.68 -21.84
N GLY A 258 -30.14 26.13 -23.06
CA GLY A 258 -30.02 24.70 -23.34
C GLY A 258 -28.71 24.10 -22.90
N ASN A 259 -27.59 24.81 -23.07
CA ASN A 259 -26.26 24.28 -22.65
C ASN A 259 -26.12 24.16 -21.13
N LEU A 260 -26.75 25.06 -20.36
CA LEU A 260 -26.73 24.98 -18.89
C LEU A 260 -27.50 23.76 -18.38
N LEU A 261 -28.66 23.48 -18.96
CA LEU A 261 -29.46 22.31 -18.63
C LEU A 261 -28.74 21.03 -19.08
N GLU A 262 -28.13 21.04 -20.26
CA GLU A 262 -27.36 19.94 -20.80
C GLU A 262 -26.07 19.70 -19.97
N LEU A 263 -25.36 20.76 -19.59
CA LEU A 263 -24.22 20.69 -18.68
C LEU A 263 -24.62 20.17 -17.30
N TYR A 264 -25.74 20.67 -16.75
CA TYR A 264 -26.26 20.22 -15.46
C TYR A 264 -26.75 18.77 -15.52
N MET A 265 -27.43 18.38 -16.58
CA MET A 265 -27.85 16.99 -16.80
C MET A 265 -26.66 16.07 -17.02
N ASN A 266 -25.64 16.51 -17.76
CA ASN A 266 -24.42 15.79 -17.92
C ASN A 266 -23.66 15.64 -16.59
N GLU A 267 -23.57 16.72 -15.79
CA GLU A 267 -22.94 16.68 -14.47
C GLU A 267 -23.67 15.73 -13.51
N ILE A 268 -25.02 15.75 -13.50
CA ILE A 268 -25.81 14.79 -12.74
C ILE A 268 -25.57 13.37 -13.23
N LEU A 269 -25.59 13.14 -14.54
CA LEU A 269 -25.36 11.84 -15.14
C LEU A 269 -23.94 11.32 -14.81
N GLU A 270 -22.96 12.20 -14.86
CA GLU A 270 -21.57 11.91 -14.49
C GLU A 270 -21.43 11.59 -12.99
N LYS A 271 -22.10 12.36 -12.11
CA LYS A 271 -22.14 12.07 -10.67
C LYS A 271 -22.81 10.72 -10.39
N HIS A 272 -23.90 10.40 -11.09
CA HIS A 272 -24.54 9.08 -10.97
C HIS A 272 -23.64 7.95 -11.46
N LYS A 273 -22.93 8.13 -12.57
CA LYS A 273 -21.97 7.15 -13.08
C LYS A 273 -20.81 6.97 -12.09
N SER A 274 -20.26 8.06 -11.58
CA SER A 274 -19.17 8.00 -10.58
C SER A 274 -19.63 7.36 -9.28
N ALA A 275 -20.85 7.62 -8.82
CA ALA A 275 -21.44 6.95 -7.66
C ALA A 275 -21.62 5.45 -7.90
N SER A 276 -22.18 5.08 -9.05
CA SER A 276 -22.34 3.67 -9.43
C SER A 276 -21.00 2.94 -9.56
N LEU A 277 -19.99 3.62 -10.09
CA LEU A 277 -18.61 3.11 -10.14
C LEU A 277 -18.04 2.89 -8.74
N LEU A 278 -18.24 3.87 -7.85
CA LEU A 278 -17.77 3.79 -6.48
C LEU A 278 -18.42 2.63 -5.70
N ASP A 279 -19.72 2.41 -5.90
CA ASP A 279 -20.46 1.32 -5.26
C ASP A 279 -19.98 -0.05 -5.76
N LEU A 280 -19.76 -0.18 -7.07
CA LEU A 280 -19.17 -1.39 -7.65
C LEU A 280 -17.76 -1.68 -7.13
N VAL A 281 -16.95 -0.64 -7.03
CA VAL A 281 -15.59 -0.74 -6.50
C VAL A 281 -15.59 -1.13 -5.04
N LYS A 282 -16.48 -0.55 -4.21
CA LYS A 282 -16.64 -0.93 -2.80
C LYS A 282 -17.11 -2.38 -2.63
N ALA A 283 -17.91 -2.89 -3.56
CA ALA A 283 -18.37 -4.28 -3.55
C ALA A 283 -17.30 -5.28 -4.03
N ALA A 284 -16.25 -4.82 -4.70
CA ALA A 284 -15.22 -5.65 -5.29
C ALA A 284 -13.90 -5.54 -4.53
N ASN A 285 -13.67 -6.44 -3.59
CA ASN A 285 -12.46 -6.47 -2.75
C ASN A 285 -11.29 -7.26 -3.37
N THR A 286 -11.50 -7.98 -4.45
CA THR A 286 -10.49 -8.83 -5.10
C THR A 286 -10.36 -8.54 -6.59
N LEU A 287 -9.17 -8.78 -7.14
CA LEU A 287 -8.93 -8.69 -8.58
C LEU A 287 -9.92 -9.55 -9.39
N LYS A 288 -10.31 -10.70 -8.87
CA LYS A 288 -11.29 -11.59 -9.52
C LYS A 288 -12.67 -10.94 -9.63
N GLN A 289 -13.12 -10.25 -8.60
CA GLN A 289 -14.40 -9.52 -8.61
C GLN A 289 -14.35 -8.31 -9.55
N LEU A 290 -13.24 -7.55 -9.55
CA LEU A 290 -13.04 -6.46 -10.51
C LEU A 290 -13.02 -6.97 -11.96
N TYR A 291 -12.38 -8.11 -12.20
CA TYR A 291 -12.36 -8.76 -13.52
C TYR A 291 -13.76 -9.10 -14.02
N PHE A 292 -14.63 -9.67 -13.19
CA PHE A 292 -16.01 -9.99 -13.59
C PHE A 292 -16.82 -8.75 -13.96
N ASN A 293 -16.53 -7.61 -13.33
CA ASN A 293 -17.23 -6.36 -13.57
C ASN A 293 -16.52 -5.45 -14.59
N LEU A 294 -15.39 -5.90 -15.17
CA LEU A 294 -14.51 -5.04 -15.95
C LEU A 294 -15.22 -4.40 -17.16
N ASN A 295 -16.07 -5.14 -17.87
CA ASN A 295 -16.81 -4.60 -19.01
C ASN A 295 -17.72 -3.43 -18.63
N TYR A 296 -18.41 -3.57 -17.50
CA TYR A 296 -19.24 -2.51 -16.97
C TYR A 296 -18.40 -1.35 -16.45
N LEU A 297 -17.28 -1.64 -15.78
CA LEU A 297 -16.35 -0.62 -15.28
C LEU A 297 -15.76 0.21 -16.43
N VAL A 298 -15.36 -0.42 -17.54
CA VAL A 298 -14.85 0.26 -18.75
C VAL A 298 -15.92 1.14 -19.38
N ASP A 299 -17.17 0.69 -19.43
CA ASP A 299 -18.29 1.46 -19.99
C ASP A 299 -18.63 2.67 -19.12
N VAL A 300 -18.76 2.47 -17.81
CA VAL A 300 -19.04 3.55 -16.84
C VAL A 300 -17.89 4.56 -16.78
N ALA A 301 -16.64 4.11 -16.87
CA ALA A 301 -15.46 4.97 -16.92
C ALA A 301 -15.30 5.69 -18.27
N MET A 302 -16.17 5.44 -19.25
CA MET A 302 -16.14 6.07 -20.59
C MET A 302 -14.85 5.79 -21.36
N LEU A 303 -14.32 4.59 -21.23
CA LEU A 303 -13.13 4.12 -21.94
C LEU A 303 -13.51 3.33 -23.20
N GLU A 304 -12.66 3.37 -24.23
CA GLU A 304 -12.74 2.49 -25.39
C GLU A 304 -11.96 1.20 -25.13
N ASP A 305 -10.74 1.36 -24.63
CA ASP A 305 -9.83 0.26 -24.31
C ASP A 305 -9.26 0.43 -22.91
N LEU A 306 -8.99 -0.68 -22.25
CA LEU A 306 -8.29 -0.74 -20.97
C LEU A 306 -7.38 -1.97 -20.93
N ALA A 307 -6.10 -1.76 -20.62
CA ALA A 307 -5.16 -2.83 -20.32
C ALA A 307 -4.56 -2.62 -18.92
N LEU A 308 -4.51 -3.69 -18.13
CA LEU A 308 -3.85 -3.73 -16.83
C LEU A 308 -2.58 -4.56 -16.93
N CYS A 309 -1.45 -3.91 -16.71
CA CYS A 309 -0.12 -4.50 -16.77
C CYS A 309 0.51 -4.47 -15.38
N LEU A 310 0.92 -5.62 -14.85
CA LEU A 310 1.51 -5.75 -13.53
C LEU A 310 2.97 -6.21 -13.59
N TYR A 311 3.76 -5.71 -12.68
CA TYR A 311 5.10 -6.24 -12.40
C TYR A 311 4.99 -7.54 -11.60
N ASN A 312 5.92 -8.46 -11.80
CA ASN A 312 5.99 -9.71 -11.02
C ASN A 312 6.19 -9.43 -9.53
N GLU A 313 6.90 -8.36 -9.21
CA GLU A 313 7.10 -7.86 -7.85
C GLU A 313 6.89 -6.35 -7.82
N PRO A 314 6.30 -5.79 -6.76
CA PRO A 314 6.10 -4.35 -6.64
C PRO A 314 7.44 -3.62 -6.55
N ILE A 315 7.52 -2.44 -7.18
CA ILE A 315 8.69 -1.57 -7.15
C ILE A 315 8.49 -0.57 -6.02
N TYR A 316 9.38 -0.59 -5.02
CA TYR A 316 9.36 0.38 -3.93
C TYR A 316 10.16 1.62 -4.32
N MET A 317 9.50 2.78 -4.25
CA MET A 317 10.09 4.08 -4.57
C MET A 317 10.81 4.65 -3.34
N ASN A 318 12.00 4.14 -3.04
CA ASN A 318 12.85 4.71 -1.99
C ASN A 318 13.45 6.05 -2.46
N LYS A 319 13.44 7.07 -1.58
CA LYS A 319 13.88 8.45 -1.90
C LYS A 319 15.36 8.59 -2.32
N HIS A 320 16.17 7.55 -2.20
CA HIS A 320 17.64 7.62 -2.35
C HIS A 320 18.26 6.60 -3.32
N GLU A 321 17.47 5.71 -3.92
CA GLU A 321 17.99 4.69 -4.84
C GLU A 321 17.17 4.67 -6.14
N ASN A 322 17.85 4.45 -7.26
CA ASN A 322 17.16 4.15 -8.51
C ASN A 322 16.51 2.76 -8.37
N PRO A 323 15.19 2.66 -8.43
CA PRO A 323 14.53 1.38 -8.27
C PRO A 323 14.92 0.45 -9.42
N ASN A 324 15.24 -0.81 -9.08
CA ASN A 324 15.45 -1.85 -10.08
C ASN A 324 14.09 -2.23 -10.69
N ILE A 325 13.81 -1.74 -11.89
CA ILE A 325 12.53 -1.97 -12.56
C ILE A 325 12.59 -3.32 -13.29
N PRO A 326 11.65 -4.25 -13.04
CA PRO A 326 11.60 -5.53 -13.74
C PRO A 326 11.46 -5.32 -15.23
N LYS A 327 12.26 -6.02 -16.03
CA LYS A 327 12.19 -5.94 -17.51
C LYS A 327 10.94 -6.60 -18.08
N MET A 328 10.35 -7.51 -17.32
CA MET A 328 9.18 -8.29 -17.73
C MET A 328 7.95 -7.83 -16.97
N VAL A 329 6.85 -7.74 -17.70
CA VAL A 329 5.53 -7.29 -17.20
C VAL A 329 4.50 -8.30 -17.66
N GLU A 330 3.55 -8.60 -16.80
CA GLU A 330 2.41 -9.46 -17.10
C GLU A 330 1.21 -8.59 -17.51
N LEU A 331 0.62 -8.90 -18.68
CA LEU A 331 -0.70 -8.37 -19.04
C LEU A 331 -1.76 -9.19 -18.31
N LEU A 332 -2.29 -8.65 -17.21
CA LEU A 332 -3.25 -9.35 -16.38
C LEU A 332 -4.64 -9.37 -16.99
N MET A 333 -5.07 -8.26 -17.57
CA MET A 333 -6.39 -8.17 -18.19
C MET A 333 -6.42 -7.11 -19.29
N TYR A 334 -7.29 -7.33 -20.27
CA TYR A 334 -7.54 -6.42 -21.37
C TYR A 334 -9.02 -6.41 -21.71
N SER A 335 -9.56 -5.24 -21.95
CA SER A 335 -10.93 -5.04 -22.42
C SER A 335 -10.93 -4.06 -23.57
N THR A 336 -11.66 -4.38 -24.64
CA THR A 336 -11.90 -3.49 -25.78
C THR A 336 -13.37 -3.48 -26.15
N ARG A 337 -13.90 -2.31 -26.44
CA ARG A 337 -15.31 -2.16 -26.85
C ARG A 337 -15.58 -2.66 -28.27
N LYS A 338 -14.58 -2.69 -29.16
CA LYS A 338 -14.75 -3.07 -30.56
C LYS A 338 -15.15 -4.54 -30.75
N ASN A 339 -14.83 -5.41 -29.82
CA ASN A 339 -15.08 -6.85 -29.88
C ASN A 339 -16.06 -7.32 -28.80
N ASP A 340 -17.20 -6.65 -28.61
CA ASP A 340 -18.19 -6.99 -27.57
C ASP A 340 -17.60 -7.07 -26.15
N CYS A 341 -16.70 -6.16 -25.82
CA CYS A 341 -16.05 -6.06 -24.49
C CYS A 341 -15.48 -7.40 -24.01
N LYS A 342 -14.70 -8.09 -24.81
CA LYS A 342 -14.07 -9.35 -24.40
C LYS A 342 -12.99 -9.05 -23.37
N VAL A 343 -13.15 -9.62 -22.19
CA VAL A 343 -12.14 -9.61 -21.14
C VAL A 343 -11.25 -10.83 -21.35
N TYR A 344 -9.98 -10.58 -21.58
CA TYR A 344 -8.98 -11.63 -21.69
C TYR A 344 -8.19 -11.70 -20.39
N LYS A 345 -7.95 -12.93 -19.91
CA LYS A 345 -6.93 -13.21 -18.89
C LYS A 345 -5.77 -13.90 -19.62
N PRO A 346 -4.89 -13.14 -20.26
CA PRO A 346 -4.04 -13.69 -21.32
C PRO A 346 -2.80 -14.42 -20.81
N GLU A 347 -2.44 -14.39 -19.54
CA GLU A 347 -1.16 -14.91 -19.02
C GLU A 347 0.05 -14.54 -19.93
N ILE A 348 0.02 -13.33 -20.51
CA ILE A 348 1.04 -12.85 -21.42
C ILE A 348 2.07 -12.09 -20.64
N VAL A 349 3.28 -12.62 -20.57
CA VAL A 349 4.45 -11.92 -20.04
C VAL A 349 5.23 -11.32 -21.20
N PHE A 350 5.52 -10.04 -21.14
CA PHE A 350 6.20 -9.31 -22.20
C PHE A 350 7.29 -8.37 -21.67
N ASN A 351 8.23 -8.02 -22.53
CA ASN A 351 9.27 -7.05 -22.22
C ASN A 351 8.79 -5.65 -22.61
N TYR A 352 8.53 -4.81 -21.62
CA TYR A 352 7.98 -3.47 -21.84
C TYR A 352 8.97 -2.49 -22.53
N HIS A 353 10.28 -2.75 -22.51
CA HIS A 353 11.24 -1.99 -23.30
C HIS A 353 11.02 -2.12 -24.81
N ARG A 354 10.47 -3.25 -25.24
CA ARG A 354 10.14 -3.50 -26.65
C ARG A 354 8.72 -3.13 -27.00
N ASN A 355 7.84 -3.18 -26.01
CA ASN A 355 6.41 -3.01 -26.22
C ASN A 355 5.73 -2.57 -24.93
N ILE A 356 5.04 -1.44 -24.94
CA ILE A 356 4.32 -0.94 -23.76
C ILE A 356 3.08 -1.79 -23.47
N CYS A 357 2.46 -2.36 -24.52
CA CYS A 357 1.38 -3.33 -24.42
C CYS A 357 1.43 -4.26 -25.62
N PRO A 358 1.30 -5.59 -25.45
CA PRO A 358 1.42 -6.55 -26.54
C PRO A 358 0.21 -6.61 -27.47
N MET A 359 -0.86 -5.86 -27.19
CA MET A 359 -2.11 -5.92 -27.97
C MET A 359 -1.99 -5.16 -29.28
N ASN A 360 -2.28 -5.82 -30.40
CA ASN A 360 -2.20 -5.24 -31.74
C ASN A 360 -3.16 -4.07 -31.93
N SER A 361 -4.30 -4.04 -31.25
CA SER A 361 -5.27 -2.93 -31.29
C SER A 361 -4.68 -1.58 -30.83
N ILE A 362 -3.70 -1.61 -29.93
CA ILE A 362 -2.99 -0.39 -29.47
C ILE A 362 -1.97 0.06 -30.52
N ARG A 363 -1.47 -0.83 -31.37
CA ARG A 363 -0.47 -0.53 -32.42
C ARG A 363 -1.06 0.00 -33.73
N GLU A 364 -2.24 -0.48 -34.09
CA GLU A 364 -2.81 -0.27 -35.44
C GLU A 364 -3.74 0.96 -35.50
N GLU A 365 -4.14 1.53 -34.35
CA GLU A 365 -5.05 2.66 -34.31
C GLU A 365 -4.39 3.95 -33.89
N HIS A 366 -4.54 4.96 -34.73
CA HIS A 366 -4.24 6.33 -34.36
C HIS A 366 -5.17 6.78 -33.22
N GLY A 367 -4.62 7.20 -32.10
CA GLY A 367 -5.38 7.69 -30.97
C GLY A 367 -4.50 8.07 -29.78
N ALA A 368 -5.09 8.79 -28.84
CA ALA A 368 -4.43 9.11 -27.58
C ALA A 368 -4.66 7.99 -26.57
N TYR A 369 -3.59 7.43 -26.05
CA TYR A 369 -3.60 6.48 -24.95
C TYR A 369 -3.03 7.15 -23.71
N ILE A 370 -3.63 6.85 -22.55
CA ILE A 370 -3.20 7.37 -21.27
C ILE A 370 -2.62 6.21 -20.46
N LEU A 371 -1.39 6.39 -19.97
CA LEU A 371 -0.72 5.45 -19.11
C LEU A 371 -0.72 5.99 -17.68
N TYR A 372 -1.27 5.20 -16.74
CA TYR A 372 -1.29 5.52 -15.34
C TYR A 372 -0.57 4.45 -14.52
N PRO A 373 0.41 4.83 -13.69
CA PRO A 373 1.01 3.90 -12.74
C PRO A 373 0.02 3.54 -11.62
N ILE A 374 0.15 2.32 -11.11
CA ILE A 374 -0.70 1.77 -10.04
C ILE A 374 0.10 1.79 -8.75
N PHE A 375 -0.19 2.74 -7.88
CA PHE A 375 0.46 2.88 -6.58
C PHE A 375 -0.46 2.47 -5.42
N SER A 376 0.12 1.83 -4.39
CA SER A 376 -0.41 1.80 -3.04
C SER A 376 0.73 2.13 -2.07
N GLY A 377 0.62 3.27 -1.37
CA GLY A 377 1.72 3.80 -0.59
C GLY A 377 2.96 4.09 -1.45
N GLU A 378 4.10 3.55 -1.07
CA GLU A 378 5.37 3.69 -1.81
C GLU A 378 5.61 2.58 -2.85
N ALA A 379 4.70 1.61 -2.94
CA ALA A 379 4.80 0.47 -3.85
C ALA A 379 4.10 0.75 -5.18
N ASN A 380 4.81 0.58 -6.29
CA ASN A 380 4.27 0.59 -7.64
C ASN A 380 4.10 -0.84 -8.14
N TYR A 381 2.87 -1.24 -8.40
CA TYR A 381 2.51 -2.60 -8.81
C TYR A 381 2.48 -2.79 -10.33
N GLY A 382 2.52 -1.70 -11.10
CA GLY A 382 2.39 -1.76 -12.56
C GLY A 382 1.74 -0.52 -13.12
N TYR A 383 1.01 -0.67 -14.23
CA TYR A 383 0.37 0.46 -14.89
C TYR A 383 -0.89 0.05 -15.65
N PHE A 384 -1.80 1.02 -15.79
CA PHE A 384 -2.90 0.98 -16.74
C PHE A 384 -2.51 1.66 -18.05
N ILE A 385 -2.99 1.09 -19.15
CA ILE A 385 -3.09 1.79 -20.43
C ILE A 385 -4.56 1.87 -20.78
N CYS A 386 -5.07 3.05 -21.07
CA CYS A 386 -6.45 3.23 -21.47
C CYS A 386 -6.60 4.22 -22.62
N LYS A 387 -7.64 4.01 -23.44
CA LYS A 387 -8.07 4.90 -24.50
C LYS A 387 -9.40 5.55 -24.13
N PRO A 388 -9.44 6.88 -23.93
CA PRO A 388 -10.69 7.57 -23.60
C PRO A 388 -11.60 7.69 -24.83
N ARG A 389 -12.92 7.77 -24.60
CA ARG A 389 -13.88 8.14 -25.64
C ARG A 389 -13.76 9.63 -25.95
N LYS A 390 -13.87 10.02 -27.24
CA LYS A 390 -13.61 11.37 -27.75
C LYS A 390 -14.45 12.51 -27.17
N LYS A 391 -15.43 12.28 -26.33
CA LYS A 391 -16.30 13.32 -25.75
C LYS A 391 -16.17 13.31 -24.22
N ASN A 392 -15.85 14.46 -23.64
CA ASN A 392 -15.75 14.76 -22.20
C ASN A 392 -14.47 14.27 -21.50
N PHE A 393 -13.37 14.98 -21.73
CA PHE A 393 -12.07 14.68 -21.10
C PHE A 393 -12.11 14.80 -19.57
N ASP A 394 -12.89 15.71 -19.00
CA ASP A 394 -12.91 15.96 -17.55
C ASP A 394 -13.62 14.86 -16.75
N ALA A 395 -14.67 14.28 -17.27
CA ALA A 395 -15.49 13.30 -16.57
C ALA A 395 -14.76 11.98 -16.31
N TYR A 396 -13.98 11.49 -17.29
CA TYR A 396 -13.30 10.21 -17.09
C TYR A 396 -12.08 10.31 -16.19
N THR A 397 -11.51 11.50 -15.95
CA THR A 397 -10.37 11.67 -15.04
C THR A 397 -10.73 11.26 -13.61
N VAL A 398 -11.93 11.61 -13.15
CA VAL A 398 -12.45 11.21 -11.82
C VAL A 398 -12.70 9.70 -11.79
N ASN A 399 -13.39 9.18 -12.82
CA ASN A 399 -13.73 7.77 -12.92
C ASN A 399 -12.47 6.89 -13.02
N LEU A 400 -11.46 7.37 -13.74
CA LEU A 400 -10.18 6.67 -13.86
C LEU A 400 -9.43 6.63 -12.52
N LYS A 401 -9.42 7.73 -11.74
CA LYS A 401 -8.84 7.73 -10.38
C LYS A 401 -9.55 6.73 -9.47
N ILE A 402 -10.88 6.61 -9.55
CA ILE A 402 -11.64 5.63 -8.80
C ILE A 402 -11.24 4.21 -9.20
N LEU A 403 -11.12 3.93 -10.51
CA LEU A 403 -10.66 2.63 -11.02
C LEU A 403 -9.25 2.30 -10.54
N ILE A 404 -8.30 3.22 -10.67
CA ILE A 404 -6.92 3.03 -10.22
C ILE A 404 -6.88 2.69 -8.74
N SER A 405 -7.60 3.46 -7.91
CA SER A 405 -7.70 3.21 -6.47
C SER A 405 -8.30 1.83 -6.17
N ALA A 406 -9.32 1.41 -6.91
CA ALA A 406 -9.94 0.11 -6.77
C ALA A 406 -8.97 -1.03 -7.07
N PHE A 407 -8.28 -0.95 -8.20
CA PHE A 407 -7.30 -1.97 -8.58
C PHE A 407 -6.11 -2.00 -7.63
N SER A 408 -5.60 -0.83 -7.22
CA SER A 408 -4.54 -0.74 -6.20
C SER A 408 -4.95 -1.45 -4.91
N SER A 409 -6.15 -1.15 -4.40
CA SER A 409 -6.67 -1.78 -3.17
C SER A 409 -6.89 -3.28 -3.33
N ALA A 410 -7.40 -3.74 -4.47
CA ALA A 410 -7.62 -5.15 -4.75
C ALA A 410 -6.31 -5.95 -4.90
N ILE A 411 -5.28 -5.34 -5.50
CA ILE A 411 -3.93 -5.92 -5.60
C ILE A 411 -3.33 -6.06 -4.20
N GLU A 412 -3.38 -4.98 -3.41
CA GLU A 412 -2.86 -4.97 -2.03
C GLU A 412 -3.59 -6.00 -1.17
N TYR A 413 -4.92 -6.07 -1.23
CA TYR A 413 -5.70 -7.06 -0.51
C TYR A 413 -5.32 -8.50 -0.89
N THR A 414 -5.14 -8.75 -2.19
CA THR A 414 -4.74 -10.08 -2.69
C THR A 414 -3.35 -10.45 -2.19
N ASN A 415 -2.38 -9.53 -2.23
CA ASN A 415 -1.03 -9.75 -1.72
C ASN A 415 -1.03 -9.99 -0.21
N ASN A 416 -1.81 -9.22 0.55
CA ASN A 416 -1.96 -9.41 2.00
C ASN A 416 -2.56 -10.78 2.35
N LEU A 417 -3.51 -11.29 1.56
CA LEU A 417 -4.05 -12.65 1.76
C LEU A 417 -2.97 -13.71 1.54
N VAL A 418 -2.20 -13.61 0.46
CA VAL A 418 -1.11 -14.55 0.17
C VAL A 418 -0.05 -14.52 1.27
N GLN A 419 0.36 -13.33 1.72
CA GLN A 419 1.33 -13.19 2.82
C GLN A 419 0.80 -13.76 4.13
N LYS A 420 -0.49 -13.55 4.44
CA LYS A 420 -1.12 -14.10 5.65
C LYS A 420 -1.15 -15.63 5.61
N GLU A 421 -1.43 -16.23 4.46
CA GLU A 421 -1.40 -17.68 4.30
C GLU A 421 0.01 -18.24 4.45
N GLN A 422 1.01 -17.61 3.83
CA GLN A 422 2.43 -17.99 3.98
C GLN A 422 2.88 -17.89 5.43
N LEU A 423 2.53 -16.82 6.14
CA LEU A 423 2.87 -16.61 7.55
C LEU A 423 2.18 -17.67 8.44
N SER A 424 0.92 -18.01 8.16
CA SER A 424 0.20 -19.06 8.88
C SER A 424 0.89 -20.41 8.72
N ASN A 425 1.27 -20.78 7.49
CA ASN A 425 1.97 -22.04 7.20
C ASN A 425 3.35 -22.08 7.86
N ALA A 426 4.10 -20.97 7.83
CA ALA A 426 5.39 -20.87 8.50
C ALA A 426 5.27 -21.01 10.03
N ASN A 427 4.25 -20.41 10.64
CA ASN A 427 3.97 -20.54 12.07
C ASN A 427 3.59 -21.98 12.47
N LEU A 428 2.79 -22.68 11.65
CA LEU A 428 2.49 -24.09 11.87
C LEU A 428 3.78 -24.93 11.84
N HIS A 429 4.60 -24.75 10.82
CA HIS A 429 5.87 -25.47 10.70
C HIS A 429 6.84 -25.18 11.86
N LEU A 430 6.93 -23.91 12.27
CA LEU A 430 7.74 -23.51 13.43
C LEU A 430 7.22 -24.17 14.72
N THR A 431 5.90 -24.22 14.90
CA THR A 431 5.29 -24.86 16.07
C THR A 431 5.56 -26.36 16.12
N GLU A 432 5.43 -27.05 14.98
CA GLU A 432 5.77 -28.48 14.87
C GLU A 432 7.26 -28.74 15.13
N THR A 433 8.11 -27.91 14.55
CA THR A 433 9.58 -28.03 14.74
C THR A 433 9.97 -27.79 16.20
N ASN A 434 9.40 -26.76 16.83
CA ASN A 434 9.63 -26.49 18.25
C ASN A 434 9.15 -27.62 19.15
N ASN A 435 7.98 -28.20 18.87
CA ASN A 435 7.46 -29.34 19.62
C ASN A 435 8.38 -30.56 19.46
N ASN A 436 8.86 -30.83 18.27
CA ASN A 436 9.80 -31.92 18.01
C ASN A 436 11.12 -31.72 18.75
N LEU A 437 11.70 -30.52 18.68
CA LEU A 437 12.93 -30.16 19.40
C LEU A 437 12.73 -30.27 20.93
N TYR A 438 11.59 -29.79 21.42
CA TYR A 438 11.23 -29.90 22.84
C TYR A 438 11.18 -31.36 23.27
N MET A 439 10.49 -32.24 22.54
CA MET A 439 10.39 -33.66 22.85
C MET A 439 11.75 -34.35 22.74
N GLN A 440 12.58 -34.05 21.74
CA GLN A 440 13.95 -34.58 21.63
C GLN A 440 14.80 -34.19 22.83
N SER A 441 14.73 -32.95 23.30
CA SER A 441 15.48 -32.49 24.47
C SER A 441 15.04 -33.13 25.79
N LYS A 442 13.87 -33.78 25.84
CA LYS A 442 13.26 -34.38 27.02
C LYS A 442 13.28 -35.91 27.03
N THR A 443 13.75 -36.54 25.95
CA THR A 443 13.80 -37.99 25.83
C THR A 443 15.23 -38.52 25.99
N ASP A 444 15.39 -39.74 26.54
CA ASP A 444 16.62 -40.50 26.59
C ASP A 444 16.87 -41.18 25.22
N GLU A 445 18.03 -40.98 24.64
CA GLU A 445 18.33 -41.49 23.30
C GLU A 445 18.32 -43.02 23.21
N LEU A 446 18.76 -43.71 24.28
CA LEU A 446 18.82 -45.17 24.33
C LEU A 446 17.47 -45.83 24.49
N THR A 447 16.70 -45.39 25.48
CA THR A 447 15.43 -46.04 25.92
C THR A 447 14.19 -45.43 25.33
N LYS A 448 14.28 -44.23 24.75
CA LYS A 448 13.13 -43.44 24.25
C LYS A 448 12.08 -43.18 25.34
N LEU A 449 12.46 -43.28 26.61
CA LEU A 449 11.72 -42.74 27.77
C LEU A 449 12.05 -41.27 27.96
N LEU A 450 11.36 -40.60 28.90
CA LEU A 450 11.83 -39.28 29.30
C LEU A 450 13.21 -39.39 29.93
N ASN A 451 14.11 -38.47 29.56
CA ASN A 451 15.37 -38.30 30.26
C ASN A 451 15.14 -37.63 31.62
N ARG A 452 16.17 -37.56 32.46
CA ARG A 452 16.08 -36.98 33.81
C ARG A 452 15.41 -35.59 33.79
N ARG A 453 15.79 -34.72 32.88
CA ARG A 453 15.22 -33.37 32.78
C ARG A 453 13.71 -33.40 32.41
N GLY A 454 13.35 -34.20 31.41
CA GLY A 454 11.97 -34.37 30.97
C GLY A 454 11.11 -34.97 32.08
N PHE A 455 11.62 -36.04 32.77
CA PHE A 455 10.93 -36.66 33.86
C PHE A 455 10.69 -35.71 35.05
N MET A 456 11.70 -34.94 35.47
CA MET A 456 11.57 -34.01 36.58
C MET A 456 10.53 -32.90 36.29
N GLU A 457 10.55 -32.37 35.08
CA GLU A 457 9.63 -31.29 34.70
C GLU A 457 8.19 -31.78 34.52
N ILE A 458 7.99 -32.84 33.73
CA ILE A 458 6.65 -33.36 33.44
C ILE A 458 6.07 -34.08 34.69
N GLY A 459 6.90 -34.83 35.39
CA GLY A 459 6.50 -35.52 36.62
C GLY A 459 6.07 -34.56 37.73
N GLN A 460 6.78 -33.44 37.94
CA GLN A 460 6.36 -32.43 38.93
C GLN A 460 5.02 -31.79 38.52
N ARG A 461 4.85 -31.41 37.26
CA ARG A 461 3.54 -30.89 36.80
C ARG A 461 2.41 -31.89 36.98
N THR A 462 2.65 -33.17 36.75
CA THR A 462 1.65 -34.21 36.97
C THR A 462 1.29 -34.31 38.45
N ILE A 463 2.25 -34.26 39.37
CA ILE A 463 2.05 -34.24 40.81
C ILE A 463 1.19 -33.04 41.22
N ASP A 464 1.52 -31.84 40.73
CA ASP A 464 0.79 -30.63 41.06
C ASP A 464 -0.69 -30.74 40.64
N ILE A 465 -0.95 -31.23 39.41
CA ILE A 465 -2.32 -31.45 38.91
C ILE A 465 -3.08 -32.51 39.76
N VAL A 466 -2.42 -33.62 40.04
CA VAL A 466 -3.04 -34.71 40.83
C VAL A 466 -3.36 -34.26 42.26
N GLN A 467 -2.50 -33.43 42.84
CA GLN A 467 -2.69 -32.84 44.17
C GLN A 467 -3.87 -31.85 44.17
N GLU A 468 -3.97 -31.00 43.16
CA GLU A 468 -5.11 -30.06 42.98
C GLU A 468 -6.45 -30.82 42.85
N MET A 469 -6.44 -31.95 42.16
CA MET A 469 -7.63 -32.82 41.99
C MET A 469 -7.98 -33.68 43.20
N GLY A 470 -7.12 -33.68 44.23
CA GLY A 470 -7.32 -34.53 45.42
C GLY A 470 -7.19 -36.05 45.16
N ASN A 471 -6.53 -36.43 44.07
CA ASN A 471 -6.35 -37.82 43.65
C ASN A 471 -5.10 -38.45 44.29
N SER A 472 -5.08 -39.80 44.39
CA SER A 472 -3.89 -40.55 44.81
C SER A 472 -2.82 -40.58 43.72
N CYS A 473 -1.55 -40.63 44.11
CA CYS A 473 -0.43 -40.78 43.22
C CYS A 473 0.71 -41.51 43.90
N LEU A 474 1.37 -42.41 43.17
CA LEU A 474 2.60 -43.08 43.62
C LEU A 474 3.79 -42.59 42.78
N VAL A 475 4.89 -42.40 43.45
CA VAL A 475 6.19 -42.16 42.81
C VAL A 475 7.07 -43.37 43.06
N PHE A 476 7.55 -43.97 41.96
CA PHE A 476 8.48 -45.08 42.03
C PHE A 476 9.87 -44.62 41.67
N PHE A 477 10.85 -45.10 42.39
CA PHE A 477 12.25 -45.14 41.99
C PHE A 477 12.63 -46.60 41.71
N ALA A 478 13.24 -46.86 40.58
CA ALA A 478 13.50 -48.20 40.11
C ALA A 478 14.93 -48.30 39.60
N ASP A 479 15.55 -49.46 39.78
CA ASP A 479 16.97 -49.70 39.42
C ASP A 479 17.10 -51.11 38.82
N LEU A 480 17.71 -51.20 37.65
CA LEU A 480 17.93 -52.44 36.94
C LEU A 480 19.00 -53.27 37.65
N ASP A 481 18.59 -54.42 38.17
CA ASP A 481 19.46 -55.29 38.99
C ASP A 481 20.61 -55.88 38.15
N GLY A 482 21.83 -55.70 38.59
CA GLY A 482 23.00 -56.38 38.04
C GLY A 482 23.48 -55.89 36.68
N LEU A 483 23.13 -54.66 36.23
CA LEU A 483 23.58 -54.12 34.94
C LEU A 483 25.10 -54.17 34.76
N LYS A 484 25.87 -53.91 35.82
CA LYS A 484 27.34 -54.02 35.79
C LYS A 484 27.79 -55.43 35.46
N VAL A 485 27.19 -56.46 36.09
CA VAL A 485 27.51 -57.87 35.81
C VAL A 485 27.16 -58.23 34.36
N ILE A 486 26.01 -57.73 33.86
CA ILE A 486 25.60 -57.94 32.48
C ILE A 486 26.64 -57.31 31.53
N ASN A 487 27.07 -56.08 31.78
CA ASN A 487 28.10 -55.41 30.98
C ASN A 487 29.46 -56.13 31.00
N ASP A 488 29.88 -56.52 32.23
CA ASP A 488 31.20 -57.17 32.39
C ASP A 488 31.22 -58.59 31.77
N THR A 489 30.08 -59.30 31.75
CA THR A 489 29.97 -60.67 31.25
C THR A 489 29.65 -60.75 29.76
N TYR A 490 28.74 -59.89 29.26
CA TYR A 490 28.18 -59.98 27.92
C TYR A 490 28.41 -58.73 27.06
N GLY A 491 29.14 -57.74 27.56
CA GLY A 491 29.47 -56.50 26.88
C GLY A 491 28.40 -55.40 26.98
N HIS A 492 28.82 -54.17 26.72
CA HIS A 492 27.96 -52.98 26.84
C HIS A 492 26.76 -53.01 25.89
N GLU A 493 26.86 -53.60 24.71
CA GLU A 493 25.72 -53.74 23.77
C GLU A 493 24.59 -54.58 24.39
N MET A 494 24.92 -55.59 25.14
CA MET A 494 23.92 -56.43 25.85
C MET A 494 23.32 -55.68 27.01
N GLY A 495 24.09 -54.88 27.75
CA GLY A 495 23.57 -53.99 28.77
C GLY A 495 22.60 -52.92 28.20
N ASP A 496 22.95 -52.30 27.06
CA ASP A 496 22.11 -51.37 26.35
C ASP A 496 20.79 -52.05 25.89
N LYS A 497 20.89 -53.32 25.42
CA LYS A 497 19.71 -54.13 25.08
C LYS A 497 18.84 -54.37 26.29
N ALA A 498 19.41 -54.70 27.44
CA ALA A 498 18.68 -54.89 28.69
C ALA A 498 17.95 -53.62 29.14
N LEU A 499 18.60 -52.46 29.05
CA LEU A 499 18.02 -51.16 29.35
C LEU A 499 16.83 -50.81 28.42
N LYS A 500 16.97 -51.07 27.11
CA LYS A 500 15.88 -50.86 26.14
C LYS A 500 14.67 -51.75 26.43
N LEU A 501 14.94 -53.03 26.68
CA LEU A 501 13.86 -54.00 27.00
C LEU A 501 13.18 -53.68 28.34
N GLN A 502 13.95 -53.28 29.36
CA GLN A 502 13.37 -52.84 30.62
C GLN A 502 12.48 -51.60 30.44
N ALA A 503 12.88 -50.66 29.64
CA ALA A 503 12.07 -49.50 29.30
C ALA A 503 10.77 -49.90 28.59
N GLU A 504 10.80 -50.90 27.71
CA GLU A 504 9.63 -51.45 27.05
C GLU A 504 8.69 -52.13 28.06
N VAL A 505 9.20 -52.88 29.01
CA VAL A 505 8.46 -53.48 30.09
C VAL A 505 7.74 -52.40 30.93
N LEU A 506 8.48 -51.36 31.34
CA LEU A 506 7.89 -50.28 32.12
C LEU A 506 6.76 -49.56 31.34
N LYS A 507 6.95 -49.29 30.04
CA LYS A 507 5.88 -48.72 29.21
C LYS A 507 4.65 -49.62 29.07
N LYS A 508 4.81 -50.93 29.10
CA LYS A 508 3.68 -51.88 28.99
C LYS A 508 2.94 -52.07 30.33
N VAL A 509 3.67 -52.00 31.45
CA VAL A 509 3.08 -52.19 32.78
C VAL A 509 2.34 -50.93 33.26
N PHE A 510 2.93 -49.76 33.05
CA PHE A 510 2.34 -48.48 33.41
C PHE A 510 1.45 -47.95 32.29
N ARG A 511 0.46 -47.13 32.61
CA ARG A 511 -0.50 -46.58 31.65
C ARG A 511 0.16 -45.47 30.82
N ALA A 512 -0.42 -45.16 29.66
CA ALA A 512 0.02 -44.05 28.84
C ALA A 512 -0.08 -42.67 29.54
N SER A 513 -0.92 -42.56 30.56
CA SER A 513 -1.07 -41.38 31.41
C SER A 513 0.02 -41.28 32.50
N ASP A 514 0.73 -42.38 32.79
CA ASP A 514 1.78 -42.38 33.79
C ASP A 514 3.09 -41.89 33.19
N ILE A 515 3.86 -41.19 33.98
CA ILE A 515 5.11 -40.61 33.54
C ILE A 515 6.24 -41.58 33.84
N VAL A 516 6.95 -42.03 32.82
CA VAL A 516 8.07 -42.95 32.94
C VAL A 516 9.34 -42.31 32.35
N GLY A 517 10.45 -42.31 33.09
CA GLY A 517 11.69 -41.73 32.65
C GLY A 517 12.91 -42.54 33.13
N ARG A 518 14.00 -42.39 32.37
CA ARG A 518 15.32 -42.87 32.79
C ARG A 518 16.07 -41.70 33.43
N LEU A 519 16.46 -41.89 34.69
CA LEU A 519 17.05 -40.82 35.50
C LEU A 519 18.59 -40.79 35.34
N SER A 520 19.22 -41.96 35.32
CA SER A 520 20.67 -42.12 35.24
C SER A 520 20.97 -43.61 34.94
N GLY A 521 22.08 -43.92 34.30
CA GLY A 521 22.59 -45.31 34.19
C GLY A 521 21.52 -46.41 34.10
N ASP A 522 21.30 -47.11 35.20
CA ASP A 522 20.32 -48.17 35.44
C ASP A 522 19.06 -47.71 36.19
N GLU A 523 18.95 -46.42 36.52
CA GLU A 523 17.88 -45.86 37.34
C GLU A 523 16.70 -45.35 36.47
N PHE A 524 15.49 -45.68 36.90
CA PHE A 524 14.25 -45.24 36.29
C PHE A 524 13.33 -44.56 37.33
N GLY A 525 12.58 -43.60 36.89
CA GLY A 525 11.55 -42.95 37.69
C GLY A 525 10.16 -43.14 37.08
N ILE A 526 9.14 -43.33 37.92
CA ILE A 526 7.76 -43.43 37.49
C ILE A 526 6.89 -42.56 38.38
N VAL A 527 5.97 -41.78 37.78
CA VAL A 527 4.88 -41.08 38.46
C VAL A 527 3.57 -41.69 37.98
N ALA A 528 2.92 -42.48 38.83
CA ALA A 528 1.69 -43.18 38.49
C ALA A 528 0.48 -42.52 39.18
N SER A 529 -0.35 -41.88 38.34
CA SER A 529 -1.58 -41.21 38.78
C SER A 529 -2.69 -42.20 39.10
N SER A 530 -3.55 -41.86 40.07
CA SER A 530 -4.69 -42.70 40.52
C SER A 530 -4.27 -44.09 40.97
N MET A 531 -3.13 -44.21 41.67
CA MET A 531 -2.60 -45.45 42.20
C MET A 531 -2.35 -45.32 43.72
N THR A 532 -2.62 -46.37 44.49
CA THR A 532 -2.41 -46.46 45.96
C THR A 532 -1.35 -47.51 46.29
N LEU A 533 -0.80 -47.47 47.51
CA LEU A 533 0.25 -48.41 47.98
C LEU A 533 -0.14 -49.88 47.88
N GLU A 534 -1.44 -50.19 47.97
CA GLU A 534 -1.96 -51.55 47.83
C GLU A 534 -1.65 -52.23 46.51
N TYR A 535 -1.44 -51.41 45.43
CA TYR A 535 -1.12 -51.92 44.10
C TYR A 535 0.38 -52.16 43.87
N VAL A 536 1.26 -51.77 44.79
CA VAL A 536 2.70 -51.84 44.60
C VAL A 536 3.18 -53.30 44.38
N ASP A 537 2.68 -54.25 45.16
CA ASP A 537 3.07 -55.65 45.02
C ASP A 537 2.54 -56.27 43.71
N LEU A 538 1.36 -55.86 43.28
CA LEU A 538 0.80 -56.27 41.98
C LEU A 538 1.64 -55.71 40.83
N VAL A 539 2.11 -54.45 40.91
CA VAL A 539 3.00 -53.84 39.91
C VAL A 539 4.35 -54.60 39.86
N ARG A 540 4.92 -54.89 41.02
CA ARG A 540 6.16 -55.67 41.12
C ARG A 540 6.05 -57.06 40.48
N GLU A 541 4.92 -57.74 40.71
CA GLU A 541 4.64 -59.02 40.10
C GLU A 541 4.47 -58.95 38.60
N LYS A 542 3.71 -57.96 38.10
CA LYS A 542 3.55 -57.72 36.66
C LYS A 542 4.87 -57.44 35.97
N VAL A 543 5.69 -56.57 36.57
CA VAL A 543 7.01 -56.25 36.02
C VAL A 543 7.90 -57.50 35.97
N ARG A 544 7.88 -58.31 37.04
CA ARG A 544 8.66 -59.57 37.13
C ARG A 544 8.23 -60.56 36.04
N ASN A 545 6.95 -60.78 35.88
CA ASN A 545 6.41 -61.69 34.87
C ASN A 545 6.74 -61.22 33.46
N MET A 546 6.52 -59.93 33.17
CA MET A 546 6.85 -59.33 31.88
C MET A 546 8.36 -59.38 31.58
N ASN A 547 9.23 -59.17 32.58
CA ASN A 547 10.68 -59.32 32.43
C ASN A 547 11.08 -60.74 32.07
N ARG A 548 10.41 -61.77 32.65
CA ARG A 548 10.65 -63.17 32.25
C ARG A 548 10.20 -63.43 30.82
N GLU A 549 9.00 -62.99 30.45
CA GLU A 549 8.46 -63.15 29.11
C GLU A 549 9.39 -62.51 28.07
N ILE A 550 9.80 -61.25 28.28
CA ILE A 550 10.62 -60.51 27.34
C ILE A 550 12.05 -61.09 27.24
N SER A 551 12.59 -61.60 28.37
CA SER A 551 13.89 -62.24 28.38
C SER A 551 13.90 -63.55 27.57
N LEU A 552 12.82 -64.34 27.64
CA LEU A 552 12.60 -65.53 26.83
C LEU A 552 12.37 -65.18 25.35
N GLN A 553 11.51 -64.20 25.08
CA GLN A 553 11.17 -63.76 23.73
C GLN A 553 12.43 -63.29 22.96
N TYR A 554 13.36 -62.60 23.62
CA TYR A 554 14.58 -62.10 23.02
C TYR A 554 15.80 -63.01 23.22
N GLU A 555 15.58 -64.25 23.67
CA GLU A 555 16.60 -65.29 23.91
C GLU A 555 17.81 -64.77 24.69
N LEU A 556 17.53 -64.01 25.77
CA LEU A 556 18.62 -63.44 26.56
C LEU A 556 19.31 -64.54 27.40
N PRO A 557 20.63 -64.53 27.58
CA PRO A 557 21.36 -65.50 28.41
C PRO A 557 21.18 -65.28 29.91
N PHE A 558 20.33 -64.31 30.31
CA PHE A 558 19.94 -63.95 31.66
C PHE A 558 18.50 -63.47 31.67
N THR A 559 17.88 -63.44 32.85
CA THR A 559 16.55 -62.84 33.06
C THR A 559 16.74 -61.42 33.54
N ILE A 560 16.12 -60.44 32.86
CA ILE A 560 16.13 -59.06 33.29
C ILE A 560 15.40 -58.96 34.62
N SER A 561 15.94 -58.21 35.57
CA SER A 561 15.34 -57.96 36.89
C SER A 561 15.48 -56.48 37.23
N ILE A 562 14.44 -55.93 37.84
CA ILE A 562 14.42 -54.53 38.32
C ILE A 562 13.87 -54.54 39.76
N SER A 563 14.45 -53.72 40.60
CA SER A 563 13.92 -53.46 41.95
C SER A 563 13.13 -52.13 41.94
N LEU A 564 12.03 -52.08 42.69
CA LEU A 564 11.06 -50.97 42.69
C LEU A 564 10.77 -50.51 44.13
N GLY A 565 11.15 -49.28 44.47
CA GLY A 565 10.70 -48.58 45.69
C GLY A 565 9.56 -47.62 45.37
N ALA A 566 8.53 -47.61 46.16
CA ALA A 566 7.34 -46.78 45.94
C ALA A 566 6.97 -45.97 47.17
N VAL A 567 6.60 -44.72 46.96
CA VAL A 567 6.04 -43.82 48.01
C VAL A 567 4.80 -43.11 47.51
N ASN A 568 3.98 -42.73 48.47
CA ASN A 568 2.72 -42.07 48.20
C ASN A 568 2.90 -40.54 48.26
N LEU A 569 2.12 -39.79 47.50
CA LEU A 569 2.11 -38.32 47.44
C LEU A 569 1.85 -37.67 48.84
N GLN A 570 1.26 -38.37 49.78
CA GLN A 570 1.02 -37.82 51.13
C GLN A 570 2.29 -37.44 51.90
N THR A 571 3.46 -37.97 51.54
CA THR A 571 4.72 -37.69 52.23
C THR A 571 5.35 -36.35 51.78
N SER A 572 5.16 -35.93 50.55
CA SER A 572 5.63 -34.66 50.00
C SER A 572 4.91 -34.32 48.70
N SER A 573 4.88 -33.04 48.30
CA SER A 573 4.44 -32.59 46.98
C SER A 573 5.60 -32.30 46.05
N VAL A 574 6.83 -32.44 46.47
CA VAL A 574 8.03 -32.16 45.71
C VAL A 574 8.64 -33.46 45.17
N LEU A 575 8.65 -33.64 43.85
CA LEU A 575 9.09 -34.87 43.19
C LEU A 575 10.50 -35.29 43.60
N THR A 576 11.45 -34.36 43.77
CA THR A 576 12.82 -34.71 44.22
C THR A 576 12.86 -35.36 45.59
N LYS A 577 12.02 -34.90 46.52
CA LYS A 577 11.89 -35.50 47.87
C LYS A 577 11.27 -36.88 47.80
N LEU A 578 10.18 -37.03 47.04
CA LEU A 578 9.49 -38.30 46.83
C LEU A 578 10.43 -39.34 46.19
N LEU A 579 11.25 -38.96 45.20
CA LEU A 579 12.25 -39.84 44.63
C LEU A 579 13.30 -40.29 45.67
N THR A 580 13.77 -39.39 46.54
CA THR A 580 14.71 -39.70 47.61
C THR A 580 14.14 -40.67 48.62
N GLU A 581 12.83 -40.54 48.94
CA GLU A 581 12.13 -41.45 49.84
C GLU A 581 11.90 -42.81 49.16
N ALA A 582 11.49 -42.82 47.89
CA ALA A 582 11.32 -44.05 47.12
C ALA A 582 12.63 -44.83 46.95
N ASP A 583 13.76 -44.14 46.81
CA ASP A 583 15.10 -44.79 46.80
C ASP A 583 15.42 -45.50 48.11
N LYS A 584 15.08 -44.93 49.27
CA LYS A 584 15.25 -45.63 50.55
C LYS A 584 14.42 -46.91 50.59
N VAL A 585 13.19 -46.88 50.13
CA VAL A 585 12.31 -48.08 50.07
C VAL A 585 12.90 -49.10 49.08
N LEU A 586 13.43 -48.66 47.97
CA LEU A 586 14.15 -49.52 47.00
C LEU A 586 15.33 -50.24 47.64
N TYR A 587 16.13 -49.54 48.43
CA TYR A 587 17.29 -50.12 49.12
C TYR A 587 16.88 -51.25 50.08
N GLU A 588 15.78 -51.09 50.80
CA GLU A 588 15.24 -52.14 51.67
C GLU A 588 14.75 -53.36 50.86
N GLU A 589 14.13 -53.14 49.70
CA GLU A 589 13.73 -54.24 48.81
C GLU A 589 14.93 -55.02 48.28
N LYS A 590 15.99 -54.34 47.85
CA LYS A 590 17.24 -54.99 47.40
C LYS A 590 17.85 -55.84 48.50
N ARG A 591 17.85 -55.36 49.74
CA ARG A 591 18.37 -56.13 50.89
C ARG A 591 17.54 -57.43 51.13
N LYS A 592 16.24 -57.39 51.01
CA LYS A 592 15.35 -58.56 51.12
C LYS A 592 15.63 -59.56 50.01
N LYS A 593 15.74 -59.12 48.76
CA LYS A 593 16.07 -59.98 47.60
C LYS A 593 17.43 -60.69 47.77
N HIS A 594 18.45 -59.99 48.27
CA HIS A 594 19.76 -60.57 48.53
C HIS A 594 19.73 -61.61 49.69
N ALA A 595 18.94 -61.36 50.74
CA ALA A 595 18.78 -62.32 51.84
C ALA A 595 18.10 -63.60 51.36
N ASP A 596 17.07 -63.50 50.53
CA ASP A 596 16.31 -64.65 49.99
C ASP A 596 17.18 -65.47 49.00
N GLN A 597 18.04 -64.82 48.19
CA GLN A 597 18.98 -65.49 47.30
C GLN A 597 20.07 -66.27 48.08
N ASN A 598 20.58 -65.67 49.15
CA ASN A 598 21.57 -66.36 50.03
C ASN A 598 20.95 -67.55 50.76
N ASN A 599 19.70 -67.45 51.16
CA ASN A 599 18.96 -68.59 51.80
C ASN A 599 18.64 -69.69 50.78
N ALA A 600 18.34 -69.35 49.52
CA ALA A 600 18.10 -70.34 48.47
C ALA A 600 19.39 -71.08 48.07
N ASN A 601 20.53 -70.37 48.01
CA ASN A 601 21.87 -70.97 47.70
C ASN A 601 22.45 -71.75 48.87
N SER A 602 21.99 -71.53 50.09
CA SER A 602 22.41 -72.34 51.28
C SER A 602 21.57 -73.59 51.46
N ASN A 603 20.47 -73.75 50.73
CA ASN A 603 19.57 -74.92 50.76
C ASN A 603 19.63 -75.77 49.47
N ALA A 604 20.49 -75.42 48.53
CA ALA A 604 20.83 -76.17 47.29
C ALA A 604 22.19 -76.81 47.46
#